data_44fd0baae1b9d7f136f7cfe5001a7b81
#
_entry.id   44fd0baae1b9d7f136f7cfe5001a7b81
#
_cell.length_a   1.000
_cell.length_b   1.000
_cell.length_c   1.000
_cell.angle_alpha   90.00
_cell.angle_beta   90.00
_cell.angle_gamma   90.00
#
_symmetry.space_group_name_H-M   'P 1'
#
loop_
_entity.id
_entity.type
_entity.pdbx_description
1 polymer ?
#
loop_
_entity_poly.entity_id
_entity_poly.type
_entity_poly.pdbx_seq_one_letter_code
_entity_poly.pdbx_strand_id
1 'polypeptide(L)'
;MEMTELELKQIIKEVINEAFFIGEDDIEEYDVENEQDIKEFVEFMEAYQQELNEADCDCMLEAKYQGRTVPLGKPMRGDSKKFKVYVKNPKTGKVVKVNFGAKGMNIKKNNPKRRAAFRARHNCKNPGPRTKARYWSCRAW
;
A
#
# COMPACT_ATOMS: atom_id res chain seq x y z
N MET A 1 -5.00 31.77 16.33
CA MET A 1 -4.72 32.60 15.13
C MET A 1 -5.58 32.06 14.02
N GLU A 2 -6.46 32.86 13.53
CA GLU A 2 -7.27 32.48 12.36
C GLU A 2 -6.42 32.68 11.10
N MET A 3 -6.21 31.62 10.36
CA MET A 3 -5.52 31.65 9.08
C MET A 3 -6.37 32.42 8.09
N THR A 4 -5.78 33.37 7.39
CA THR A 4 -6.51 34.13 6.37
C THR A 4 -6.78 33.23 5.16
N GLU A 5 -7.88 33.52 4.44
CA GLU A 5 -8.26 32.78 3.24
C GLU A 5 -7.15 32.74 2.16
N LEU A 6 -6.35 33.80 2.14
CA LEU A 6 -5.20 33.92 1.23
C LEU A 6 -4.06 32.95 1.60
N GLU A 7 -3.78 32.80 2.90
CA GLU A 7 -2.77 31.85 3.40
C GLU A 7 -3.19 30.41 3.17
N LEU A 8 -4.47 30.11 3.35
CA LEU A 8 -5.02 28.78 3.06
C LEU A 8 -4.90 28.42 1.58
N LYS A 9 -5.22 29.35 0.68
CA LYS A 9 -5.06 29.16 -0.78
C LYS A 9 -3.60 28.95 -1.19
N GLN A 10 -2.66 29.57 -0.50
CA GLN A 10 -1.24 29.45 -0.79
C GLN A 10 -0.70 28.09 -0.34
N ILE A 11 -1.09 27.64 0.84
CA ILE A 11 -0.73 26.29 1.36
C ILE A 11 -1.32 25.20 0.47
N ILE A 12 -2.56 25.34 0.02
CA ILE A 12 -3.18 24.36 -0.90
C ILE A 12 -2.40 24.28 -2.21
N LYS A 13 -1.96 25.40 -2.77
CA LYS A 13 -1.13 25.42 -3.99
C LYS A 13 0.24 24.76 -3.79
N GLU A 14 0.88 24.97 -2.65
CA GLU A 14 2.16 24.32 -2.31
C GLU A 14 1.99 22.82 -2.15
N VAL A 15 0.96 22.36 -1.43
CA VAL A 15 0.68 20.94 -1.22
C VAL A 15 0.35 20.22 -2.53
N ILE A 16 -0.40 20.87 -3.44
CA ILE A 16 -0.69 20.31 -4.76
C ILE A 16 0.60 20.16 -5.58
N ASN A 17 1.48 21.14 -5.53
CA ASN A 17 2.75 21.12 -6.27
C ASN A 17 3.74 20.09 -5.73
N GLU A 18 3.75 19.84 -4.42
CA GLU A 18 4.66 18.85 -3.81
C GLU A 18 4.12 17.42 -3.86
N ALA A 19 2.81 17.23 -3.70
CA ALA A 19 2.19 15.91 -3.64
C ALA A 19 1.96 15.28 -5.03
N PHE A 20 1.71 16.10 -6.02
CA PHE A 20 1.62 15.69 -7.41
C PHE A 20 2.82 16.26 -8.18
N PHE A 21 3.80 15.41 -8.43
CA PHE A 21 4.83 15.67 -9.43
C PHE A 21 4.20 15.53 -10.82
N ILE A 22 3.24 16.42 -11.10
CA ILE A 22 2.58 16.56 -12.40
C ILE A 22 3.50 17.49 -13.19
N GLY A 23 3.98 17.01 -14.34
CA GLY A 23 4.76 17.83 -15.26
C GLY A 23 4.03 19.12 -15.59
N GLU A 24 4.79 20.19 -15.80
CA GLU A 24 4.29 21.56 -16.02
C GLU A 24 3.27 21.68 -17.17
N ASP A 25 3.09 20.65 -17.99
CA ASP A 25 2.25 20.65 -19.19
C ASP A 25 0.79 20.17 -18.96
N ASP A 26 0.46 19.63 -17.79
CA ASP A 26 -0.86 19.04 -17.49
C ASP A 26 -1.70 19.83 -16.47
N ILE A 27 -1.25 21.00 -16.07
CA ILE A 27 -2.04 21.91 -15.24
C ILE A 27 -2.98 22.70 -16.15
N GLU A 28 -4.01 22.07 -16.67
CA GLU A 28 -5.20 22.80 -17.07
C GLU A 28 -5.73 23.51 -15.81
N GLU A 29 -5.79 24.80 -15.91
CA GLU A 29 -6.21 25.83 -15.00
C GLU A 29 -7.33 25.35 -14.05
N TYR A 30 -6.94 24.78 -12.90
CA TYR A 30 -7.86 24.49 -11.81
C TYR A 30 -8.28 25.85 -11.23
N ASP A 31 -9.49 26.24 -11.53
CA ASP A 31 -10.07 27.52 -11.11
C ASP A 31 -10.34 27.42 -9.58
N VAL A 32 -9.34 27.77 -8.77
CA VAL A 32 -9.40 27.76 -7.30
C VAL A 32 -10.31 28.87 -6.74
N GLU A 33 -11.08 29.53 -7.59
CA GLU A 33 -11.98 30.62 -7.18
C GLU A 33 -13.35 30.10 -6.69
N ASN A 34 -13.68 28.84 -6.93
CA ASN A 34 -14.96 28.30 -6.51
C ASN A 34 -14.83 27.62 -5.12
N GLU A 35 -15.52 28.19 -4.14
CA GLU A 35 -15.57 27.72 -2.76
C GLU A 35 -16.06 26.25 -2.67
N GLN A 36 -16.82 25.79 -3.63
CA GLN A 36 -17.35 24.44 -3.72
C GLN A 36 -16.27 23.43 -4.14
N ASP A 37 -15.43 23.80 -5.09
CA ASP A 37 -14.33 22.94 -5.57
C ASP A 37 -13.26 22.77 -4.50
N ILE A 38 -13.01 23.83 -3.71
CA ILE A 38 -12.11 23.76 -2.55
C ILE A 38 -12.64 22.76 -1.51
N LYS A 39 -13.94 22.77 -1.26
CA LYS A 39 -14.58 21.89 -0.29
C LYS A 39 -14.53 20.43 -0.72
N GLU A 40 -14.84 20.14 -1.98
CA GLU A 40 -14.72 18.78 -2.54
C GLU A 40 -13.28 18.28 -2.53
N PHE A 41 -12.30 19.16 -2.80
CA PHE A 41 -10.88 18.81 -2.72
C PHE A 41 -10.44 18.51 -1.30
N VAL A 42 -10.90 19.26 -0.32
CA VAL A 42 -10.59 18.99 1.11
C VAL A 42 -11.19 17.66 1.55
N GLU A 43 -12.44 17.36 1.20
CA GLU A 43 -13.07 16.07 1.50
C GLU A 43 -12.33 14.90 0.82
N PHE A 44 -11.90 15.10 -0.43
CA PHE A 44 -11.08 14.10 -1.14
C PHE A 44 -9.73 13.87 -0.45
N MET A 45 -9.05 14.93 -0.02
CA MET A 45 -7.76 14.83 0.67
C MET A 45 -7.89 14.18 2.06
N GLU A 46 -8.95 14.46 2.79
CA GLU A 46 -9.23 13.81 4.08
C GLU A 46 -9.50 12.32 3.92
N ALA A 47 -10.29 11.94 2.92
CA ALA A 47 -10.56 10.53 2.60
C ALA A 47 -9.29 9.80 2.17
N TYR A 48 -8.46 10.43 1.31
CA TYR A 48 -7.19 9.87 0.86
C TYR A 48 -6.18 9.71 2.01
N GLN A 49 -6.15 10.68 2.93
CA GLN A 49 -5.27 10.62 4.11
C GLN A 49 -5.71 9.53 5.09
N GLN A 50 -7.01 9.28 5.19
CA GLN A 50 -7.55 8.19 6.00
C GLN A 50 -7.18 6.83 5.39
N GLU A 51 -7.25 6.69 4.08
CA GLU A 51 -6.86 5.48 3.35
C GLU A 51 -5.35 5.21 3.46
N LEU A 52 -4.51 6.24 3.39
CA LEU A 52 -3.07 6.15 3.63
C LEU A 52 -2.76 5.73 5.08
N ASN A 53 -3.43 6.28 6.06
CA ASN A 53 -3.23 5.92 7.46
C ASN A 53 -3.63 4.47 7.77
N GLU A 54 -4.65 3.94 7.11
CA GLU A 54 -5.02 2.53 7.24
C GLU A 54 -4.07 1.59 6.49
N ALA A 55 -3.51 2.04 5.36
CA ALA A 55 -2.57 1.26 4.57
C ALA A 55 -1.15 1.24 5.18
N ASP A 56 -0.72 2.32 5.81
CA ASP A 56 0.66 2.50 6.30
C ASP A 56 0.89 1.88 7.68
N CYS A 57 -0.17 1.63 8.46
CA CYS A 57 -0.04 1.12 9.83
C CYS A 57 0.60 -0.28 9.95
N ASP A 58 0.65 -1.05 8.87
CA ASP A 58 1.14 -2.43 8.92
C ASP A 58 2.54 -2.61 8.31
N CYS A 59 3.06 -1.63 7.59
CA CYS A 59 4.32 -1.74 6.85
C CYS A 59 5.58 -1.31 7.64
N MET A 60 5.43 -0.53 8.70
CA MET A 60 6.56 0.02 9.47
C MET A 60 6.69 -0.51 10.90
N LEU A 61 5.80 -1.40 11.32
CA LEU A 61 5.87 -1.98 12.66
C LEU A 61 6.93 -3.08 12.70
N GLU A 62 8.01 -2.79 13.41
CA GLU A 62 8.96 -3.82 13.82
C GLU A 62 8.37 -4.61 15.00
N ALA A 63 8.50 -5.92 14.95
CA ALA A 63 8.06 -6.80 16.02
C ALA A 63 9.13 -7.82 16.37
N LYS A 64 9.05 -8.34 17.59
CA LYS A 64 9.97 -9.40 18.03
C LYS A 64 9.45 -10.77 17.62
N TYR A 65 10.28 -11.51 16.89
CA TYR A 65 10.06 -12.91 16.56
C TYR A 65 11.28 -13.75 17.01
N GLN A 66 11.06 -14.67 17.95
CA GLN A 66 12.11 -15.51 18.51
C GLN A 66 13.35 -14.72 19.00
N GLY A 67 13.11 -13.61 19.70
CA GLY A 67 14.17 -12.75 20.23
C GLY A 67 14.84 -11.80 19.23
N ARG A 68 14.42 -11.80 17.98
CA ARG A 68 14.95 -10.91 16.92
C ARG A 68 13.91 -9.90 16.52
N THR A 69 14.35 -8.68 16.27
CA THR A 69 13.50 -7.63 15.68
C THR A 69 13.35 -7.91 14.18
N VAL A 70 12.11 -8.02 13.72
CA VAL A 70 11.78 -8.32 12.31
C VAL A 70 10.79 -7.29 11.78
N PRO A 71 10.94 -6.86 10.52
CA PRO A 71 9.97 -5.98 9.89
C PRO A 71 8.68 -6.75 9.57
N LEU A 72 7.53 -6.16 9.89
CA LEU A 72 6.23 -6.72 9.56
C LEU A 72 5.80 -6.36 8.15
N GLY A 73 5.12 -7.30 7.48
CA GLY A 73 4.51 -7.05 6.16
C GLY A 73 5.50 -6.89 5.00
N LYS A 74 6.80 -6.98 5.23
CA LYS A 74 7.82 -6.84 4.18
C LYS A 74 8.33 -8.22 3.73
N PRO A 75 8.06 -8.64 2.48
CA PRO A 75 8.62 -9.86 1.93
C PRO A 75 10.14 -9.77 1.80
N MET A 76 10.83 -10.81 2.26
CA MET A 76 12.28 -10.95 2.17
C MET A 76 12.66 -12.34 1.68
N ARG A 77 13.94 -12.54 1.37
CA ARG A 77 14.45 -13.82 0.91
C ARG A 77 14.19 -14.91 1.95
N GLY A 78 13.56 -16.00 1.53
CA GLY A 78 13.20 -17.12 2.40
C GLY A 78 14.32 -18.15 2.59
N ASP A 79 14.20 -18.92 3.64
CA ASP A 79 15.13 -20.03 3.97
C ASP A 79 14.64 -21.33 3.33
N SER A 80 13.41 -21.75 3.65
CA SER A 80 12.79 -22.96 3.13
C SER A 80 12.08 -22.77 1.78
N LYS A 81 11.47 -21.62 1.56
CA LYS A 81 10.86 -21.21 0.28
C LYS A 81 11.52 -19.96 -0.28
N LYS A 82 11.12 -19.54 -1.46
CA LYS A 82 11.73 -18.40 -2.16
C LYS A 82 11.65 -17.10 -1.35
N PHE A 83 10.52 -16.88 -0.70
CA PHE A 83 10.26 -15.69 0.11
C PHE A 83 9.69 -16.05 1.48
N LYS A 84 9.93 -15.17 2.45
CA LYS A 84 9.32 -15.19 3.78
C LYS A 84 8.83 -13.81 4.13
N VAL A 85 7.81 -13.74 4.95
CA VAL A 85 7.27 -12.50 5.50
C VAL A 85 6.81 -12.74 6.93
N TYR A 86 7.00 -11.76 7.78
CA TYR A 86 6.50 -11.78 9.14
C TYR A 86 5.23 -10.94 9.22
N VAL A 87 4.18 -11.51 9.77
CA VAL A 87 2.89 -10.86 9.92
C VAL A 87 2.36 -11.04 11.33
N LYS A 88 1.65 -10.06 11.84
CA LYS A 88 0.96 -10.16 13.11
C LYS A 88 -0.40 -10.83 12.90
N ASN A 89 -0.66 -11.88 13.65
CA ASN A 89 -1.97 -12.54 13.61
C ASN A 89 -2.99 -11.66 14.36
N PRO A 90 -4.05 -11.18 13.69
CA PRO A 90 -5.04 -10.31 14.32
C PRO A 90 -5.82 -10.99 15.46
N LYS A 91 -5.95 -12.33 15.43
CA LYS A 91 -6.66 -13.09 16.46
C LYS A 91 -5.85 -13.29 17.73
N THR A 92 -4.56 -13.59 17.59
CA THR A 92 -3.69 -13.94 18.73
C THR A 92 -2.70 -12.85 19.10
N GLY A 93 -2.54 -11.80 18.27
CA GLY A 93 -1.56 -10.75 18.43
C GLY A 93 -0.10 -11.19 18.26
N LYS A 94 0.14 -12.47 17.99
CA LYS A 94 1.49 -13.03 17.83
C LYS A 94 2.00 -12.86 16.41
N VAL A 95 3.33 -12.71 16.29
CA VAL A 95 4.00 -12.65 14.98
C VAL A 95 4.16 -14.06 14.42
N VAL A 96 3.77 -14.23 13.16
CA VAL A 96 3.85 -15.51 12.43
C VAL A 96 4.74 -15.33 11.22
N LYS A 97 5.64 -16.29 11.00
CA LYS A 97 6.47 -16.39 9.81
C LYS A 97 5.71 -17.12 8.71
N VAL A 98 5.48 -16.45 7.59
CA VAL A 98 4.81 -17.03 6.41
C VAL A 98 5.83 -17.23 5.30
N ASN A 99 6.00 -18.47 4.87
CA ASN A 99 6.88 -18.82 3.75
C ASN A 99 6.05 -19.04 2.49
N PHE A 100 6.46 -18.42 1.39
CA PHE A 100 5.76 -18.53 0.12
C PHE A 100 6.70 -18.52 -1.09
N GLY A 101 6.19 -18.90 -2.25
CA GLY A 101 6.95 -19.02 -3.48
C GLY A 101 7.74 -20.32 -3.60
N ALA A 102 7.78 -20.92 -4.80
CA ALA A 102 8.54 -22.12 -5.07
C ALA A 102 10.00 -21.78 -5.41
N LYS A 103 10.95 -22.51 -4.80
CA LYS A 103 12.36 -22.43 -5.17
C LYS A 103 12.53 -22.89 -6.63
N GLY A 104 13.40 -22.21 -7.37
CA GLY A 104 13.68 -22.55 -8.77
C GLY A 104 12.65 -22.08 -9.80
N MET A 105 11.49 -21.56 -9.36
CA MET A 105 10.49 -21.00 -10.28
C MET A 105 10.55 -19.48 -10.30
N ASN A 106 10.57 -18.92 -11.50
CA ASN A 106 10.50 -17.46 -11.68
C ASN A 106 9.07 -16.99 -11.90
N ILE A 107 8.75 -15.85 -11.27
CA ILE A 107 7.46 -15.19 -11.47
C ILE A 107 7.45 -14.57 -12.86
N LYS A 108 6.56 -15.04 -13.73
CA LYS A 108 6.41 -14.56 -15.11
C LYS A 108 5.27 -13.55 -15.22
N LYS A 109 5.43 -12.39 -14.57
CA LYS A 109 4.42 -11.31 -14.56
C LYS A 109 4.11 -10.78 -15.96
N ASN A 110 5.09 -10.81 -16.86
CA ASN A 110 4.96 -10.28 -18.22
C ASN A 110 4.15 -11.21 -19.15
N ASN A 111 3.85 -12.42 -18.72
CA ASN A 111 3.02 -13.34 -19.50
C ASN A 111 1.56 -13.29 -19.00
N PRO A 112 0.64 -12.65 -19.75
CA PRO A 112 -0.73 -12.44 -19.31
C PRO A 112 -1.51 -13.75 -19.12
N LYS A 113 -1.27 -14.76 -19.96
CA LYS A 113 -1.91 -16.07 -19.87
C LYS A 113 -1.52 -16.81 -18.59
N ARG A 114 -0.22 -16.83 -18.26
CA ARG A 114 0.27 -17.47 -17.03
C ARG A 114 -0.19 -16.74 -15.78
N ARG A 115 -0.18 -15.42 -15.82
CA ARG A 115 -0.69 -14.59 -14.73
C ARG A 115 -2.17 -14.83 -14.46
N ALA A 116 -2.99 -14.86 -15.51
CA ALA A 116 -4.42 -15.14 -15.39
C ALA A 116 -4.69 -16.54 -14.84
N ALA A 117 -3.99 -17.56 -15.34
CA ALA A 117 -4.11 -18.94 -14.88
C ALA A 117 -3.70 -19.08 -13.39
N PHE A 118 -2.61 -18.43 -12.96
CA PHE A 118 -2.20 -18.43 -11.58
C PHE A 118 -3.24 -17.77 -10.67
N ARG A 119 -3.73 -16.59 -11.05
CA ARG A 119 -4.72 -15.83 -10.28
C ARG A 119 -6.05 -16.57 -10.17
N ALA A 120 -6.47 -17.26 -11.21
CA ALA A 120 -7.67 -18.11 -11.20
C ALA A 120 -7.50 -19.34 -10.28
N ARG A 121 -6.39 -20.06 -10.42
CA ARG A 121 -6.10 -21.26 -9.61
C ARG A 121 -6.04 -20.95 -8.10
N HIS A 122 -5.46 -19.82 -7.73
CA HIS A 122 -5.28 -19.43 -6.33
C HIS A 122 -6.40 -18.53 -5.81
N ASN A 123 -7.43 -18.29 -6.60
CA ASN A 123 -8.54 -17.39 -6.24
C ASN A 123 -8.04 -16.04 -5.69
N CYS A 124 -7.21 -15.37 -6.46
CA CYS A 124 -6.58 -14.12 -6.05
C CYS A 124 -7.55 -12.92 -5.92
N LYS A 125 -8.81 -13.10 -6.33
CA LYS A 125 -9.88 -12.14 -6.02
C LYS A 125 -10.21 -12.13 -4.53
N ASN A 126 -10.09 -13.31 -3.88
CA ASN A 126 -10.31 -13.45 -2.44
C ASN A 126 -9.19 -14.32 -1.84
N PRO A 127 -7.98 -13.77 -1.64
CA PRO A 127 -6.81 -14.53 -1.24
C PRO A 127 -6.83 -14.99 0.21
N GLY A 128 -7.76 -14.47 1.03
CA GLY A 128 -7.85 -14.78 2.45
C GLY A 128 -6.92 -13.93 3.34
N PRO A 129 -6.70 -14.33 4.60
CA PRO A 129 -5.96 -13.54 5.56
C PRO A 129 -4.45 -13.47 5.24
N ARG A 130 -3.79 -12.42 5.72
CA ARG A 130 -2.35 -12.19 5.54
C ARG A 130 -1.46 -13.28 6.15
N THR A 131 -1.96 -14.07 7.07
CA THR A 131 -1.27 -15.22 7.68
C THR A 131 -1.14 -16.42 6.73
N LYS A 132 -1.79 -16.39 5.57
CA LYS A 132 -1.75 -17.45 4.56
C LYS A 132 -0.77 -17.14 3.44
N ALA A 133 0.00 -18.15 3.02
CA ALA A 133 0.94 -18.05 1.91
C ALA A 133 0.27 -17.64 0.59
N ARG A 134 -0.98 -18.02 0.38
CA ARG A 134 -1.77 -17.64 -0.80
C ARG A 134 -1.90 -16.13 -0.96
N TYR A 135 -2.17 -15.40 0.11
CA TYR A 135 -2.28 -13.94 0.09
C TYR A 135 -1.01 -13.30 -0.48
N TRP A 136 0.15 -13.71 0.01
CA TRP A 136 1.43 -13.16 -0.43
C TRP A 136 1.83 -13.60 -1.84
N SER A 137 1.52 -14.84 -2.21
CA SER A 137 1.73 -15.34 -3.58
C SER A 137 0.88 -14.57 -4.58
N CYS A 138 -0.39 -14.32 -4.29
CA CYS A 138 -1.28 -13.54 -5.14
C CYS A 138 -0.81 -12.08 -5.31
N ARG A 139 -0.23 -11.50 -4.27
CA ARG A 139 0.31 -10.15 -4.32
C ARG A 139 1.61 -10.07 -5.13
N ALA A 140 2.38 -11.16 -5.19
CA ALA A 140 3.62 -11.23 -5.94
C ALA A 140 3.43 -11.43 -7.45
N TRP A 141 2.27 -11.96 -7.88
CA TRP A 141 1.87 -12.15 -9.26
C TRP A 141 0.94 -11.01 -9.73
#